data_dfad8d7bde6139992418e62f81ed70d0
#
_entry.id   dfad8d7bde6139992418e62f81ed70d0
#
_cell.length_a   1.000
_cell.length_b   1.000
_cell.length_c   1.000
_cell.angle_alpha   90.00
_cell.angle_beta   90.00
_cell.angle_gamma   90.00
#
_symmetry.space_group_name_H-M   'P 1'
#
loop_
_entity.id
_entity.type
_entity.pdbx_description
1 polymer ?
#
loop_
_entity_poly.entity_id
_entity_poly.type
_entity_poly.pdbx_seq_one_letter_code
_entity_poly.pdbx_strand_id
1 'polypeptide(L)'
;MGRISFVIQDFNELSEEVSKYFIFLQDLEQGKVKLIKEIQGNNKANKIDVELENTLKGSAYLLLYNLIESTMKNAIEAIFQELQEKDVSFDKIRPELKKIILVNLKGRNPDKILEKIQDISLDIVSIGFNKEELFTGNIDSKLIRETAKKYGFDSQTDDKKRTNDKISYLRLIKNNRNDLAHGNRPFGDVGKSKTADELIEIKKTIVEYLKGILENIETYIDNEEYLDSTNTP
;
A
#
# COMPACT_ATOMS: atom_id res chain seq x y z
N MET A 1 21.89 -6.20 -2.87
CA MET A 1 20.80 -5.26 -2.58
C MET A 1 19.64 -6.11 -2.06
N GLY A 2 19.18 -5.90 -0.84
CA GLY A 2 18.13 -6.74 -0.23
C GLY A 2 16.77 -6.54 -0.92
N ARG A 3 15.84 -7.47 -0.78
CA ARG A 3 14.50 -7.41 -1.42
C ARG A 3 13.72 -6.16 -1.04
N ILE A 4 13.83 -5.71 0.19
CA ILE A 4 13.17 -4.48 0.65
C ILE A 4 13.64 -3.24 -0.12
N SER A 5 14.90 -3.19 -0.59
CA SER A 5 15.42 -2.08 -1.40
C SER A 5 14.67 -1.93 -2.73
N PHE A 6 14.26 -3.04 -3.36
CA PHE A 6 13.42 -3.01 -4.58
C PHE A 6 12.02 -2.48 -4.26
N VAL A 7 11.44 -2.88 -3.12
CA VAL A 7 10.13 -2.37 -2.69
C VAL A 7 10.18 -0.86 -2.43
N ILE A 8 11.27 -0.36 -1.83
CA ILE A 8 11.48 1.07 -1.62
C ILE A 8 11.64 1.81 -2.96
N GLN A 9 12.35 1.23 -3.92
CA GLN A 9 12.47 1.80 -5.26
C GLN A 9 11.10 1.88 -5.96
N ASP A 10 10.34 0.77 -6.01
CA ASP A 10 9.00 0.71 -6.59
C ASP A 10 8.05 1.72 -5.94
N PHE A 11 8.12 1.83 -4.61
CA PHE A 11 7.35 2.83 -3.86
C PHE A 11 7.70 4.26 -4.27
N ASN A 12 8.98 4.58 -4.44
CA ASN A 12 9.43 5.92 -4.85
C ASN A 12 8.93 6.24 -6.26
N GLU A 13 9.04 5.30 -7.21
CA GLU A 13 8.59 5.46 -8.59
C GLU A 13 7.07 5.67 -8.64
N LEU A 14 6.28 4.84 -7.94
CA LEU A 14 4.83 4.97 -7.88
C LEU A 14 4.39 6.24 -7.16
N SER A 15 5.08 6.63 -6.09
CA SER A 15 4.83 7.89 -5.36
C SER A 15 5.10 9.12 -6.23
N GLU A 16 6.12 9.07 -7.10
CA GLU A 16 6.41 10.13 -8.08
C GLU A 16 5.31 10.19 -9.15
N GLU A 17 4.86 9.07 -9.69
CA GLU A 17 3.75 9.02 -10.64
C GLU A 17 2.48 9.64 -10.05
N VAL A 18 2.10 9.24 -8.85
CA VAL A 18 0.97 9.83 -8.12
C VAL A 18 1.20 11.34 -7.92
N SER A 19 2.42 11.77 -7.61
CA SER A 19 2.74 13.20 -7.41
C SER A 19 2.51 14.03 -8.65
N LYS A 20 2.87 13.53 -9.85
CA LYS A 20 2.63 14.21 -11.12
C LYS A 20 1.14 14.44 -11.36
N TYR A 21 0.30 13.45 -11.04
CA TYR A 21 -1.15 13.60 -11.15
C TYR A 21 -1.71 14.68 -10.21
N PHE A 22 -1.25 14.72 -8.97
CA PHE A 22 -1.71 15.70 -7.98
C PHE A 22 -1.27 17.14 -8.31
N ILE A 23 -0.06 17.31 -8.84
CA ILE A 23 0.42 18.61 -9.35
C ILE A 23 -0.45 19.05 -10.53
N PHE A 24 -0.77 18.14 -11.45
CA PHE A 24 -1.64 18.43 -12.56
C PHE A 24 -3.05 18.88 -12.10
N LEU A 25 -3.63 18.23 -11.07
CA LEU A 25 -4.91 18.69 -10.49
C LEU A 25 -4.80 20.10 -9.91
N GLN A 26 -3.72 20.41 -9.20
CA GLN A 26 -3.49 21.74 -8.66
C GLN A 26 -3.38 22.80 -9.76
N ASP A 27 -2.62 22.51 -10.80
CA ASP A 27 -2.45 23.44 -11.94
C ASP A 27 -3.74 23.63 -12.72
N LEU A 28 -4.61 22.60 -12.80
CA LEU A 28 -5.96 22.72 -13.37
C LEU A 28 -6.85 23.63 -12.51
N GLU A 29 -6.94 23.38 -11.20
CA GLU A 29 -7.77 24.17 -10.28
C GLU A 29 -7.33 25.64 -10.23
N GLN A 30 -6.00 25.89 -10.26
CA GLN A 30 -5.40 27.22 -10.30
C GLN A 30 -5.46 27.90 -11.69
N GLY A 31 -5.96 27.20 -12.72
CA GLY A 31 -6.07 27.74 -14.07
C GLY A 31 -4.74 27.92 -14.82
N LYS A 32 -3.65 27.34 -14.33
CA LYS A 32 -2.33 27.34 -14.99
C LYS A 32 -2.31 26.45 -16.23
N VAL A 33 -3.11 25.38 -16.23
CA VAL A 33 -3.29 24.48 -17.37
C VAL A 33 -4.68 24.69 -17.96
N LYS A 34 -4.76 24.71 -19.30
CA LYS A 34 -6.03 24.86 -20.05
C LYS A 34 -6.12 23.76 -21.08
N LEU A 35 -7.34 23.25 -21.30
CA LEU A 35 -7.62 22.35 -22.41
C LEU A 35 -7.78 23.14 -23.70
N ILE A 36 -7.04 22.77 -24.73
CA ILE A 36 -7.17 23.33 -26.07
C ILE A 36 -7.97 22.35 -26.90
N LYS A 37 -9.12 22.79 -27.42
CA LYS A 37 -9.89 22.04 -28.44
C LYS A 37 -9.63 22.68 -29.80
N GLU A 38 -9.11 21.87 -30.71
CA GLU A 38 -9.02 22.24 -32.11
C GLU A 38 -10.35 21.94 -32.79
N ILE A 39 -11.05 23.02 -33.27
CA ILE A 39 -12.30 22.91 -33.98
C ILE A 39 -12.09 23.60 -35.32
N GLN A 40 -12.10 22.85 -36.43
CA GLN A 40 -11.97 23.34 -37.80
C GLN A 40 -10.76 24.28 -38.00
N GLY A 41 -9.59 23.89 -37.48
CA GLY A 41 -8.37 24.69 -37.63
C GLY A 41 -8.22 25.91 -36.70
N ASN A 42 -9.19 26.16 -35.84
CA ASN A 42 -9.13 27.19 -34.82
C ASN A 42 -8.88 26.57 -33.44
N ASN A 43 -7.79 26.97 -32.82
CA ASN A 43 -7.47 26.58 -31.43
C ASN A 43 -8.25 27.45 -30.44
N LYS A 44 -9.20 26.84 -29.72
CA LYS A 44 -9.91 27.51 -28.63
C LYS A 44 -9.43 26.96 -27.28
N ALA A 45 -8.74 27.79 -26.53
CA ALA A 45 -8.38 27.46 -25.15
C ALA A 45 -9.63 27.64 -24.26
N ASN A 46 -10.06 26.53 -23.65
CA ASN A 46 -11.18 26.54 -22.71
C ASN A 46 -10.66 26.20 -21.30
N LYS A 47 -11.24 26.87 -20.29
CA LYS A 47 -11.09 26.40 -18.91
C LYS A 47 -11.73 25.01 -18.84
N ILE A 48 -11.12 24.12 -18.01
CA ILE A 48 -11.72 22.81 -17.79
C ILE A 48 -13.10 22.98 -17.16
N ASP A 49 -14.01 22.11 -17.54
CA ASP A 49 -15.34 22.03 -16.92
C ASP A 49 -15.19 21.57 -15.45
N VAL A 50 -15.91 22.25 -14.56
CA VAL A 50 -15.89 22.00 -13.10
C VAL A 50 -16.31 20.55 -12.78
N GLU A 51 -17.23 19.99 -13.54
CA GLU A 51 -17.66 18.60 -13.36
C GLU A 51 -16.53 17.63 -13.68
N LEU A 52 -15.80 17.86 -14.78
CA LEU A 52 -14.63 17.08 -15.14
C LEU A 52 -13.49 17.25 -14.12
N GLU A 53 -13.24 18.48 -13.65
CA GLU A 53 -12.25 18.74 -12.61
C GLU A 53 -12.56 17.96 -11.33
N ASN A 54 -13.82 17.98 -10.87
CA ASN A 54 -14.26 17.21 -9.71
C ASN A 54 -14.14 15.70 -9.94
N THR A 55 -14.45 15.22 -11.14
CA THR A 55 -14.27 13.80 -11.51
C THR A 55 -12.80 13.38 -11.40
N LEU A 56 -11.88 14.21 -11.88
CA LEU A 56 -10.44 13.97 -11.76
C LEU A 56 -10.00 13.99 -10.29
N LYS A 57 -10.47 14.95 -9.47
CA LYS A 57 -10.19 14.97 -8.03
C LYS A 57 -10.73 13.72 -7.31
N GLY A 58 -11.89 13.20 -7.71
CA GLY A 58 -12.42 11.93 -7.20
C GLY A 58 -11.51 10.74 -7.51
N SER A 59 -10.91 10.71 -8.70
CA SER A 59 -9.98 9.65 -9.11
C SER A 59 -8.68 9.63 -8.28
N ALA A 60 -8.28 10.75 -7.68
CA ALA A 60 -7.11 10.84 -6.80
C ALA A 60 -7.18 9.87 -5.62
N TYR A 61 -8.38 9.58 -5.09
CA TYR A 61 -8.54 8.61 -4.00
C TYR A 61 -8.24 7.18 -4.42
N LEU A 62 -8.51 6.81 -5.67
CA LEU A 62 -8.15 5.49 -6.21
C LEU A 62 -6.63 5.34 -6.34
N LEU A 63 -5.94 6.39 -6.82
CA LEU A 63 -4.49 6.41 -6.93
C LEU A 63 -3.82 6.30 -5.55
N LEU A 64 -4.29 7.06 -4.57
CA LEU A 64 -3.78 6.97 -3.19
C LEU A 64 -4.03 5.60 -2.57
N TYR A 65 -5.22 5.04 -2.78
CA TYR A 65 -5.54 3.72 -2.27
C TYR A 65 -4.63 2.64 -2.88
N ASN A 66 -4.42 2.68 -4.20
CA ASN A 66 -3.54 1.75 -4.89
C ASN A 66 -2.09 1.88 -4.39
N LEU A 67 -1.60 3.10 -4.16
CA LEU A 67 -0.29 3.33 -3.58
C LEU A 67 -0.17 2.66 -2.20
N ILE A 68 -1.17 2.84 -1.32
CA ILE A 68 -1.17 2.24 0.02
C ILE A 68 -1.19 0.71 -0.07
N GLU A 69 -2.11 0.16 -0.84
CA GLU A 69 -2.31 -1.29 -0.90
C GLU A 69 -1.12 -2.01 -1.54
N SER A 70 -0.59 -1.51 -2.65
CA SER A 70 0.57 -2.08 -3.32
C SER A 70 1.83 -2.02 -2.45
N THR A 71 2.10 -0.87 -1.82
CA THR A 71 3.25 -0.71 -0.92
C THR A 71 3.21 -1.70 0.23
N MET A 72 2.07 -1.80 0.91
CA MET A 72 1.93 -2.71 2.05
C MET A 72 2.00 -4.19 1.64
N LYS A 73 1.41 -4.58 0.51
CA LYS A 73 1.51 -5.95 -0.03
C LYS A 73 2.95 -6.32 -0.38
N ASN A 74 3.64 -5.44 -1.10
CA ASN A 74 5.03 -5.67 -1.52
C ASN A 74 5.98 -5.73 -0.31
N ALA A 75 5.78 -4.88 0.68
CA ALA A 75 6.60 -4.85 1.89
C ALA A 75 6.46 -6.14 2.72
N ILE A 76 5.25 -6.67 2.87
CA ILE A 76 5.04 -7.95 3.55
C ILE A 76 5.59 -9.13 2.73
N GLU A 77 5.43 -9.10 1.42
CA GLU A 77 6.03 -10.10 0.53
C GLU A 77 7.55 -10.15 0.66
N ALA A 78 8.22 -8.98 0.78
CA ALA A 78 9.67 -8.91 0.96
C ALA A 78 10.16 -9.66 2.22
N ILE A 79 9.37 -9.66 3.31
CA ILE A 79 9.70 -10.45 4.52
C ILE A 79 9.76 -11.95 4.16
N PHE A 80 8.77 -12.47 3.43
CA PHE A 80 8.74 -13.89 3.04
C PHE A 80 9.80 -14.24 1.99
N GLN A 81 10.10 -13.32 1.08
CA GLN A 81 11.18 -13.50 0.11
C GLN A 81 12.55 -13.56 0.80
N GLU A 82 12.77 -12.75 1.84
CA GLU A 82 13.97 -12.80 2.65
C GLU A 82 14.12 -14.15 3.36
N LEU A 83 13.03 -14.67 3.95
CA LEU A 83 13.04 -16.01 4.57
C LEU A 83 13.41 -17.10 3.57
N GLN A 84 12.94 -17.01 2.34
CA GLN A 84 13.24 -17.97 1.27
C GLN A 84 14.69 -17.86 0.80
N GLU A 85 15.20 -16.64 0.56
CA GLU A 85 16.57 -16.41 0.09
C GLU A 85 17.64 -16.84 1.12
N LYS A 86 17.30 -16.75 2.40
CA LYS A 86 18.18 -17.20 3.49
C LYS A 86 17.94 -18.65 3.91
N ASP A 87 17.11 -19.40 3.18
CA ASP A 87 16.74 -20.78 3.52
C ASP A 87 16.35 -20.95 5.00
N VAL A 88 15.53 -19.99 5.50
CA VAL A 88 15.08 -20.01 6.89
C VAL A 88 14.00 -21.06 7.07
N SER A 89 14.31 -22.11 7.82
CA SER A 89 13.39 -23.22 8.10
C SER A 89 12.26 -22.81 9.05
N PHE A 90 11.11 -23.47 8.92
CA PHE A 90 9.89 -23.18 9.69
C PHE A 90 10.10 -23.21 11.22
N ASP A 91 10.96 -24.08 11.73
CA ASP A 91 11.26 -24.18 13.16
C ASP A 91 11.99 -22.96 13.71
N LYS A 92 12.76 -22.24 12.87
CA LYS A 92 13.54 -21.05 13.25
C LYS A 92 12.78 -19.75 13.23
N ILE A 93 11.68 -19.66 12.50
CA ILE A 93 10.89 -18.42 12.44
C ILE A 93 10.06 -18.20 13.70
N ARG A 94 9.76 -16.96 14.01
CA ARG A 94 8.99 -16.56 15.19
C ARG A 94 7.56 -17.13 15.20
N PRO A 95 6.99 -17.38 16.40
CA PRO A 95 5.68 -18.05 16.54
C PRO A 95 4.53 -17.38 15.79
N GLU A 96 4.56 -16.05 15.65
CA GLU A 96 3.51 -15.30 14.95
C GLU A 96 3.48 -15.65 13.45
N LEU A 97 4.66 -15.72 12.81
CA LEU A 97 4.77 -16.11 11.40
C LEU A 97 4.39 -17.58 11.20
N LYS A 98 4.80 -18.48 12.13
CA LYS A 98 4.35 -19.89 12.12
C LYS A 98 2.82 -19.98 12.08
N LYS A 99 2.12 -19.20 12.93
CA LYS A 99 0.65 -19.17 12.96
C LYS A 99 0.05 -18.73 11.64
N ILE A 100 0.60 -17.69 11.00
CA ILE A 100 0.15 -17.20 9.70
C ILE A 100 0.24 -18.31 8.66
N ILE A 101 1.40 -18.94 8.54
CA ILE A 101 1.66 -20.02 7.59
C ILE A 101 0.65 -21.17 7.79
N LEU A 102 0.46 -21.63 9.03
CA LEU A 102 -0.47 -22.72 9.34
C LEU A 102 -1.93 -22.35 9.04
N VAL A 103 -2.34 -21.10 9.32
CA VAL A 103 -3.70 -20.62 8.99
C VAL A 103 -3.91 -20.60 7.48
N ASN A 104 -2.94 -20.11 6.72
CA ASN A 104 -3.02 -20.04 5.27
C ASN A 104 -3.01 -21.43 4.61
N LEU A 105 -2.31 -22.39 5.19
CA LEU A 105 -2.32 -23.78 4.71
C LEU A 105 -3.64 -24.51 4.95
N LYS A 106 -4.36 -24.18 6.02
CA LYS A 106 -5.62 -24.84 6.38
C LYS A 106 -6.69 -24.78 5.27
N GLY A 107 -6.67 -23.73 4.45
CA GLY A 107 -7.62 -23.54 3.35
C GLY A 107 -7.17 -24.14 2.01
N ARG A 108 -5.97 -24.75 1.94
CA ARG A 108 -5.40 -25.28 0.68
C ARG A 108 -5.65 -26.75 0.48
N ASN A 109 -5.69 -27.17 -0.80
CA ASN A 109 -5.78 -28.59 -1.16
C ASN A 109 -4.50 -29.33 -0.75
N PRO A 110 -4.61 -30.41 0.10
CA PRO A 110 -3.44 -31.17 0.58
C PRO A 110 -2.59 -31.76 -0.55
N ASP A 111 -3.21 -32.25 -1.64
CA ASP A 111 -2.47 -32.86 -2.76
C ASP A 111 -1.58 -31.83 -3.44
N LYS A 112 -2.06 -30.61 -3.65
CA LYS A 112 -1.27 -29.50 -4.21
C LYS A 112 -0.14 -29.03 -3.29
N ILE A 113 -0.30 -29.22 -1.98
CA ILE A 113 0.76 -28.97 -0.99
C ILE A 113 1.83 -30.03 -1.12
N LEU A 114 1.44 -31.31 -1.14
CA LEU A 114 2.36 -32.44 -1.24
C LEU A 114 3.19 -32.42 -2.52
N GLU A 115 2.62 -32.00 -3.66
CA GLU A 115 3.35 -31.85 -4.93
C GLU A 115 4.51 -30.84 -4.86
N LYS A 116 4.43 -29.88 -3.94
CA LYS A 116 5.41 -28.80 -3.79
C LYS A 116 6.42 -29.00 -2.67
N ILE A 117 6.16 -29.95 -1.77
CA ILE A 117 7.04 -30.22 -0.63
C ILE A 117 8.11 -31.24 -1.04
N GLN A 118 9.36 -30.77 -1.09
CA GLN A 118 10.57 -31.62 -1.14
C GLN A 118 11.27 -31.60 0.22
N ASP A 119 11.43 -30.41 0.81
CA ASP A 119 11.87 -30.22 2.20
C ASP A 119 10.76 -29.52 2.97
N ILE A 120 10.09 -30.28 3.86
CA ILE A 120 8.93 -29.77 4.58
C ILE A 120 9.25 -28.53 5.43
N SER A 121 10.46 -28.41 5.93
CA SER A 121 10.84 -27.32 6.82
C SER A 121 11.12 -26.01 6.10
N LEU A 122 11.52 -26.05 4.83
CA LEU A 122 11.77 -24.90 3.99
C LEU A 122 10.53 -24.55 3.14
N ASP A 123 9.99 -25.54 2.46
CA ASP A 123 8.90 -25.32 1.49
C ASP A 123 7.60 -24.86 2.14
N ILE A 124 7.33 -25.26 3.38
CA ILE A 124 6.13 -24.86 4.12
C ILE A 124 6.06 -23.34 4.33
N VAL A 125 7.19 -22.65 4.43
CA VAL A 125 7.27 -21.20 4.58
C VAL A 125 6.78 -20.51 3.31
N SER A 126 7.27 -20.96 2.15
CA SER A 126 6.88 -20.38 0.86
C SER A 126 5.45 -20.73 0.47
N ILE A 127 5.02 -21.98 0.70
CA ILE A 127 3.66 -22.43 0.39
C ILE A 127 2.64 -21.74 1.28
N GLY A 128 2.98 -21.43 2.54
CA GLY A 128 2.10 -20.80 3.52
C GLY A 128 1.90 -19.29 3.30
N PHE A 129 2.65 -18.64 2.41
CA PHE A 129 2.43 -17.24 2.08
C PHE A 129 1.45 -17.08 0.91
N ASN A 130 0.52 -16.14 1.01
CA ASN A 130 -0.39 -15.76 -0.07
C ASN A 130 -0.57 -14.24 -0.11
N LYS A 131 0.09 -13.60 -1.07
CA LYS A 131 0.03 -12.14 -1.30
C LYS A 131 -1.38 -11.66 -1.64
N GLU A 132 -2.16 -12.46 -2.38
CA GLU A 132 -3.49 -12.06 -2.86
C GLU A 132 -4.52 -11.96 -1.71
N GLU A 133 -4.30 -12.69 -0.63
CA GLU A 133 -5.16 -12.63 0.56
C GLU A 133 -4.86 -11.44 1.47
N LEU A 134 -3.77 -10.70 1.22
CA LEU A 134 -3.44 -9.51 2.00
C LEU A 134 -4.41 -8.37 1.68
N PHE A 135 -4.97 -7.79 2.73
CA PHE A 135 -5.77 -6.55 2.73
C PHE A 135 -7.10 -6.55 1.99
N THR A 136 -7.40 -7.51 1.13
CA THR A 136 -8.70 -7.69 0.42
C THR A 136 -9.55 -6.42 0.18
N GLY A 137 -8.92 -5.33 -0.22
CA GLY A 137 -9.60 -4.07 -0.57
C GLY A 137 -10.03 -3.17 0.60
N ASN A 138 -9.64 -3.43 1.85
CA ASN A 138 -10.09 -2.69 3.04
C ASN A 138 -8.96 -2.15 3.93
N ILE A 139 -7.81 -1.79 3.34
CA ILE A 139 -6.67 -1.31 4.10
C ILE A 139 -6.95 0.06 4.74
N ASP A 140 -6.73 0.14 6.04
CA ASP A 140 -6.76 1.38 6.83
C ASP A 140 -5.74 1.30 7.99
N SER A 141 -5.65 2.35 8.80
CA SER A 141 -4.70 2.43 9.90
C SER A 141 -4.85 1.32 10.94
N LYS A 142 -6.08 0.83 11.16
CA LYS A 142 -6.35 -0.27 12.09
C LYS A 142 -5.79 -1.57 11.53
N LEU A 143 -6.11 -1.87 10.27
CA LEU A 143 -5.65 -3.09 9.61
C LEU A 143 -4.12 -3.10 9.44
N ILE A 144 -3.49 -1.96 9.14
CA ILE A 144 -2.02 -1.85 9.10
C ILE A 144 -1.41 -2.22 10.45
N ARG A 145 -1.92 -1.66 11.57
CA ARG A 145 -1.42 -1.98 12.91
C ARG A 145 -1.64 -3.43 13.30
N GLU A 146 -2.82 -4.00 13.00
CA GLU A 146 -3.11 -5.41 13.25
C GLU A 146 -2.17 -6.32 12.46
N THR A 147 -1.91 -5.97 11.20
CA THR A 147 -0.96 -6.66 10.34
C THR A 147 0.46 -6.55 10.89
N ALA A 148 0.92 -5.36 11.23
CA ALA A 148 2.23 -5.15 11.83
C ALA A 148 2.43 -6.02 13.08
N LYS A 149 1.46 -6.02 13.99
CA LYS A 149 1.48 -6.89 15.17
C LYS A 149 1.51 -8.38 14.79
N LYS A 150 0.73 -8.77 13.78
CA LYS A 150 0.63 -10.16 13.31
C LYS A 150 1.94 -10.65 12.68
N TYR A 151 2.63 -9.78 11.93
CA TYR A 151 3.89 -10.11 11.25
C TYR A 151 5.13 -9.78 12.09
N GLY A 152 5.00 -8.93 13.10
CA GLY A 152 6.02 -8.64 14.10
C GLY A 152 6.87 -7.40 13.84
N PHE A 153 6.56 -6.60 12.81
CA PHE A 153 7.25 -5.33 12.57
C PHE A 153 6.54 -4.16 13.28
N ASP A 154 7.24 -3.03 13.44
CA ASP A 154 6.64 -1.82 14.02
C ASP A 154 5.85 -1.03 12.96
N SER A 155 4.66 -0.58 13.32
CA SER A 155 3.83 0.30 12.51
C SER A 155 3.84 1.76 13.00
N GLN A 156 4.56 2.07 14.06
CA GLN A 156 4.72 3.44 14.54
C GLN A 156 5.77 4.16 13.69
N THR A 157 5.47 5.39 13.32
CA THR A 157 6.39 6.27 12.61
C THR A 157 6.64 7.50 13.47
N ASP A 158 7.84 8.07 13.41
CA ASP A 158 8.33 9.11 14.36
C ASP A 158 7.52 10.41 14.40
N ASP A 159 6.63 10.64 13.46
CA ASP A 159 5.80 11.83 13.41
C ASP A 159 4.58 11.74 14.33
N LYS A 160 4.82 11.90 15.63
CA LYS A 160 3.77 11.91 16.67
C LYS A 160 2.75 13.05 16.51
N LYS A 161 3.14 14.16 15.87
CA LYS A 161 2.26 15.35 15.73
C LYS A 161 1.13 15.14 14.73
N ARG A 162 1.30 14.22 13.74
CA ARG A 162 0.33 13.94 12.68
C ARG A 162 -0.39 12.61 12.82
N THR A 163 -0.31 11.95 13.97
CA THR A 163 -0.92 10.61 14.15
C THR A 163 -2.42 10.61 13.87
N ASN A 164 -3.15 11.62 14.34
CA ASN A 164 -4.60 11.73 14.10
C ASN A 164 -4.92 11.98 12.63
N ASP A 165 -4.10 12.79 11.94
CA ASP A 165 -4.29 13.09 10.52
C ASP A 165 -4.06 11.84 9.67
N LYS A 166 -3.01 11.06 9.93
CA LYS A 166 -2.73 9.79 9.25
C LYS A 166 -3.92 8.84 9.35
N ILE A 167 -4.47 8.67 10.57
CA ILE A 167 -5.60 7.79 10.83
C ILE A 167 -6.85 8.27 10.07
N SER A 168 -7.12 9.57 10.10
CA SER A 168 -8.28 10.16 9.44
C SER A 168 -8.17 10.09 7.91
N TYR A 169 -6.99 10.36 7.37
CA TYR A 169 -6.74 10.32 5.92
C TYR A 169 -6.78 8.89 5.36
N LEU A 170 -6.19 7.90 6.04
CA LEU A 170 -6.31 6.50 5.63
C LEU A 170 -7.78 6.04 5.60
N ARG A 171 -8.57 6.42 6.61
CA ARG A 171 -10.00 6.14 6.64
C ARG A 171 -10.75 6.85 5.51
N LEU A 172 -10.45 8.13 5.27
CA LEU A 172 -11.05 8.92 4.19
C LEU A 172 -10.79 8.29 2.82
N ILE A 173 -9.53 7.93 2.55
CA ILE A 173 -9.12 7.31 1.29
C ILE A 173 -9.84 5.98 1.08
N LYS A 174 -9.84 5.09 2.09
CA LYS A 174 -10.54 3.81 2.03
C LYS A 174 -12.03 3.98 1.76
N ASN A 175 -12.71 4.88 2.49
CA ASN A 175 -14.15 5.07 2.35
C ASN A 175 -14.51 5.62 0.97
N ASN A 176 -13.81 6.67 0.49
CA ASN A 176 -14.06 7.21 -0.84
C ASN A 176 -13.75 6.19 -1.95
N ARG A 177 -12.67 5.42 -1.82
CA ARG A 177 -12.36 4.33 -2.77
C ARG A 177 -13.48 3.30 -2.81
N ASN A 178 -14.01 2.89 -1.66
CA ASN A 178 -15.09 1.91 -1.59
C ASN A 178 -16.39 2.48 -2.19
N ASP A 179 -16.74 3.73 -1.88
CA ASP A 179 -17.90 4.38 -2.48
C ASP A 179 -17.81 4.43 -4.02
N LEU A 180 -16.62 4.77 -4.55
CA LEU A 180 -16.36 4.82 -5.98
C LEU A 180 -16.38 3.41 -6.62
N ALA A 181 -15.72 2.43 -5.99
CA ALA A 181 -15.61 1.08 -6.53
C ALA A 181 -16.96 0.33 -6.57
N HIS A 182 -17.84 0.63 -5.62
CA HIS A 182 -19.18 0.04 -5.55
C HIS A 182 -20.27 0.89 -6.22
N GLY A 183 -19.90 2.04 -6.80
CA GLY A 183 -20.86 2.94 -7.45
C GLY A 183 -21.82 3.63 -6.48
N ASN A 184 -21.50 3.67 -5.17
CA ASN A 184 -22.33 4.32 -4.14
C ASN A 184 -22.38 5.83 -4.29
N ARG A 185 -21.30 6.42 -4.84
CA ARG A 185 -21.18 7.86 -5.10
C ARG A 185 -20.52 8.13 -6.44
N PRO A 186 -21.00 9.13 -7.22
CA PRO A 186 -20.34 9.60 -8.43
C PRO A 186 -18.94 10.19 -8.11
N PHE A 187 -18.01 10.06 -9.04
CA PHE A 187 -16.66 10.62 -8.93
C PHE A 187 -16.68 12.14 -8.65
N GLY A 188 -17.52 12.89 -9.37
CA GLY A 188 -17.67 14.33 -9.17
C GLY A 188 -18.12 14.69 -7.75
N ASP A 189 -19.02 13.90 -7.16
CA ASP A 189 -19.50 14.12 -5.78
C ASP A 189 -18.44 13.83 -4.72
N VAL A 190 -17.57 12.88 -4.96
CA VAL A 190 -16.42 12.61 -4.10
C VAL A 190 -15.38 13.73 -4.24
N GLY A 191 -15.06 14.11 -5.49
CA GLY A 191 -13.98 15.06 -5.77
C GLY A 191 -14.27 16.50 -5.32
N LYS A 192 -15.54 16.94 -5.34
CA LYS A 192 -15.91 18.29 -4.88
C LYS A 192 -15.71 18.54 -3.38
N SER A 193 -15.50 17.49 -2.59
CA SER A 193 -15.36 17.57 -1.13
C SER A 193 -14.01 18.15 -0.67
N LYS A 194 -13.02 18.24 -1.56
CA LYS A 194 -11.65 18.67 -1.27
C LYS A 194 -11.10 19.54 -2.41
N THR A 195 -10.28 20.54 -2.05
CA THR A 195 -9.45 21.28 -3.00
C THR A 195 -8.25 20.43 -3.43
N ALA A 196 -7.60 20.82 -4.53
CA ALA A 196 -6.36 20.16 -4.95
C ALA A 196 -5.23 20.31 -3.91
N ASP A 197 -5.13 21.46 -3.23
CA ASP A 197 -4.15 21.69 -2.16
C ASP A 197 -4.40 20.76 -0.96
N GLU A 198 -5.65 20.56 -0.54
CA GLU A 198 -6.01 19.62 0.52
C GLU A 198 -5.67 18.17 0.12
N LEU A 199 -5.89 17.78 -1.14
CA LEU A 199 -5.52 16.46 -1.65
C LEU A 199 -4.01 16.26 -1.66
N ILE A 200 -3.21 17.28 -2.00
CA ILE A 200 -1.75 17.27 -1.94
C ILE A 200 -1.27 17.05 -0.50
N GLU A 201 -1.87 17.72 0.48
CA GLU A 201 -1.52 17.52 1.90
C GLU A 201 -1.85 16.10 2.37
N ILE A 202 -3.01 15.57 1.99
CA ILE A 202 -3.36 14.17 2.25
C ILE A 202 -2.31 13.23 1.65
N LYS A 203 -1.97 13.41 0.36
CA LYS A 203 -0.95 12.60 -0.32
C LYS A 203 0.39 12.65 0.41
N LYS A 204 0.87 13.86 0.75
CA LYS A 204 2.14 14.05 1.43
C LYS A 204 2.18 13.30 2.76
N THR A 205 1.15 13.44 3.59
CA THR A 205 1.04 12.74 4.87
C THR A 205 1.05 11.22 4.71
N ILE A 206 0.38 10.70 3.69
CA ILE A 206 0.32 9.25 3.41
C ILE A 206 1.68 8.73 2.91
N VAL A 207 2.34 9.45 2.00
CA VAL A 207 3.67 9.08 1.50
C VAL A 207 4.70 9.04 2.63
N GLU A 208 4.73 10.06 3.50
CA GLU A 208 5.59 10.11 4.68
C GLU A 208 5.33 8.91 5.63
N TYR A 209 4.05 8.59 5.86
CA TYR A 209 3.68 7.46 6.70
C TYR A 209 4.14 6.12 6.10
N LEU A 210 3.89 5.88 4.82
CA LEU A 210 4.29 4.64 4.15
C LEU A 210 5.81 4.49 4.12
N LYS A 211 6.55 5.58 3.90
CA LYS A 211 8.00 5.58 3.96
C LYS A 211 8.50 5.12 5.33
N GLY A 212 7.96 5.67 6.41
CA GLY A 212 8.31 5.24 7.77
C GLY A 212 7.98 3.76 8.04
N ILE A 213 6.88 3.23 7.48
CA ILE A 213 6.57 1.78 7.57
C ILE A 213 7.62 0.95 6.82
N LEU A 214 8.05 1.38 5.64
CA LEU A 214 9.08 0.68 4.86
C LEU A 214 10.43 0.67 5.61
N GLU A 215 10.82 1.79 6.21
CA GLU A 215 12.02 1.90 7.05
C GLU A 215 11.96 0.96 8.26
N ASN A 216 10.80 0.84 8.90
CA ASN A 216 10.60 -0.10 10.00
C ASN A 216 10.69 -1.57 9.55
N ILE A 217 10.16 -1.90 8.37
CA ILE A 217 10.26 -3.26 7.81
C ILE A 217 11.70 -3.56 7.37
N GLU A 218 12.42 -2.59 6.81
CA GLU A 218 13.84 -2.72 6.50
C GLU A 218 14.64 -3.04 7.76
N THR A 219 14.43 -2.28 8.84
CA THR A 219 15.06 -2.53 10.16
C THR A 219 14.71 -3.92 10.70
N TYR A 220 13.44 -4.34 10.58
CA TYR A 220 12.97 -5.66 10.99
C TYR A 220 13.67 -6.79 10.22
N ILE A 221 13.90 -6.62 8.91
CA ILE A 221 14.61 -7.59 8.07
C ILE A 221 16.11 -7.61 8.40
N ASP A 222 16.73 -6.44 8.49
CA ASP A 222 18.17 -6.30 8.75
C ASP A 222 18.58 -6.86 10.13
N ASN A 223 17.70 -6.70 11.13
CA ASN A 223 17.88 -7.25 12.48
C ASN A 223 17.45 -8.72 12.61
N GLU A 224 16.98 -9.34 11.52
CA GLU A 224 16.46 -10.72 11.53
C GLU A 224 15.37 -10.97 12.58
N GLU A 225 14.55 -9.95 12.89
CA GLU A 225 13.50 -10.03 13.92
C GLU A 225 12.37 -11.02 13.56
N TYR A 226 12.38 -11.56 12.35
CA TYR A 226 11.54 -12.69 11.93
C TYR A 226 11.95 -14.02 12.54
N LEU A 227 13.14 -14.12 13.12
CA LEU A 227 13.61 -15.32 13.82
C LEU A 227 13.02 -15.43 15.23
N ASP A 228 12.95 -16.66 15.72
CA ASP A 228 12.52 -16.95 17.09
C ASP A 228 13.69 -16.69 18.06
N SER A 229 13.59 -15.61 18.85
CA SER A 229 14.62 -15.23 19.82
C SER A 229 14.83 -16.24 20.94
N THR A 230 13.91 -17.20 21.13
CA THR A 230 14.03 -18.26 22.15
C THR A 230 14.89 -19.43 21.68
N ASN A 231 15.20 -19.52 20.40
CA ASN A 231 16.01 -20.56 19.77
C ASN A 231 17.44 -20.13 19.41
N THR A 232 17.89 -18.99 19.91
CA THR A 232 19.30 -18.58 19.79
C THR A 232 20.10 -19.37 20.82
N PRO A 233 21.17 -20.14 20.41
CA PRO A 233 21.96 -20.96 21.28
C PRO A 233 22.73 -20.18 22.35
#